data_4f372df46e3c06e54ca4d6ea7deeeb56
#
_entry.id   4f372df46e3c06e54ca4d6ea7deeeb56
#
_cell.length_a   1.000
_cell.length_b   1.000
_cell.length_c   1.000
_cell.angle_alpha   90.00
_cell.angle_beta   90.00
_cell.angle_gamma   90.00
#
_symmetry.space_group_name_H-M   'P 1'
#
loop_
_entity.id
_entity.type
_entity.pdbx_description
1 polymer ?
#
loop_
_entity_poly.entity_id
_entity_poly.type
_entity_poly.pdbx_seq_one_letter_code
_entity_poly.pdbx_strand_id
1 'polypeptide(L)'
;QRQMCIRDSDTVDGEEDWLLLFKNETHNHPTEIEPFGGAATCLGGCIRDPLSGRSYVYQAMRVTGAADPHTPLSETLTGKLPQKKIVLEAAKGYSSYGNQIGLATGEVKEYYHPGFMAKRMEIGAVIAAAPESHVIRERPQAGDVVILVGGRTGRDGMGGATGSSKAVSYTHLRAH
;
A
#
# COMPACT_ATOMS: atom_id res chain seq x y z
N GLN A 1 -4.36 -6.62 11.31
CA GLN A 1 -4.87 -7.70 10.43
C GLN A 1 -6.04 -8.39 11.15
N ARG A 2 -7.21 -8.42 10.51
CA ARG A 2 -8.30 -9.30 10.94
C ARG A 2 -8.25 -10.54 10.05
N GLN A 3 -8.07 -11.69 10.69
CA GLN A 3 -8.23 -12.99 10.07
C GLN A 3 -9.63 -13.49 10.37
N MET A 4 -10.33 -13.96 9.38
CA MET A 4 -11.61 -14.63 9.51
C MET A 4 -11.46 -16.04 8.95
N CYS A 5 -11.72 -17.06 9.75
CA CYS A 5 -11.74 -18.42 9.29
C CYS A 5 -13.05 -18.67 8.55
N ILE A 6 -12.96 -19.10 7.30
CA ILE A 6 -14.10 -19.61 6.54
C ILE A 6 -13.95 -21.11 6.56
N ARG A 7 -14.87 -21.78 7.24
CA ARG A 7 -15.00 -23.25 7.15
C ARG A 7 -15.87 -23.58 5.95
N ASP A 8 -15.58 -24.70 5.34
CA ASP A 8 -16.32 -25.30 4.23
C ASP A 8 -16.11 -24.58 2.88
N SER A 9 -14.91 -24.67 2.32
CA SER A 9 -14.73 -24.52 0.88
C SER A 9 -14.56 -25.92 0.27
N ASP A 10 -15.52 -26.32 -0.58
CA ASP A 10 -15.37 -27.49 -1.43
C ASP A 10 -14.21 -27.24 -2.39
N THR A 11 -13.09 -27.90 -2.17
CA THR A 11 -12.00 -27.96 -3.15
C THR A 11 -12.09 -29.22 -3.98
N VAL A 12 -11.36 -29.28 -5.09
CA VAL A 12 -11.31 -30.47 -5.94
C VAL A 12 -10.83 -31.71 -5.17
N ASP A 13 -10.10 -31.49 -4.09
CA ASP A 13 -9.48 -32.52 -3.24
C ASP A 13 -10.25 -32.79 -1.93
N GLY A 14 -11.40 -32.14 -1.69
CA GLY A 14 -12.22 -32.28 -0.49
C GLY A 14 -12.40 -30.97 0.30
N GLU A 15 -12.88 -31.08 1.55
CA GLU A 15 -13.04 -29.93 2.44
C GLU A 15 -11.67 -29.46 2.98
N GLU A 16 -11.38 -28.18 2.85
CA GLU A 16 -10.17 -27.55 3.36
C GLU A 16 -10.50 -26.25 4.12
N ASP A 17 -9.92 -26.05 5.28
CA ASP A 17 -10.08 -24.82 6.05
C ASP A 17 -9.17 -23.70 5.48
N TRP A 18 -9.79 -22.58 5.15
CA TRP A 18 -9.11 -21.39 4.63
C TRP A 18 -9.24 -20.19 5.57
N LEU A 19 -8.20 -19.40 5.62
CA LEU A 19 -8.18 -18.12 6.31
C LEU A 19 -8.42 -16.99 5.32
N LEU A 20 -9.46 -16.20 5.55
CA LEU A 20 -9.67 -14.94 4.85
C LEU A 20 -8.86 -13.84 5.53
N LEU A 21 -8.07 -13.13 4.75
CA LEU A 21 -7.19 -12.07 5.19
C LEU A 21 -7.67 -10.73 4.62
N PHE A 22 -7.73 -9.73 5.47
CA PHE A 22 -7.96 -8.35 5.08
C PHE A 22 -6.80 -7.49 5.58
N LYS A 23 -6.17 -6.79 4.67
CA LYS A 23 -5.12 -5.81 4.96
C LYS A 23 -5.55 -4.45 4.45
N ASN A 24 -5.40 -3.42 5.27
CA ASN A 24 -5.51 -2.04 4.83
C ASN A 24 -4.31 -1.23 5.31
N GLU A 25 -4.02 -0.17 4.60
CA GLU A 25 -2.92 0.75 4.90
C GLU A 25 -3.28 2.16 4.46
N THR A 26 -2.81 3.14 5.21
CA THR A 26 -2.91 4.56 4.85
C THR A 26 -1.54 5.09 4.47
N HIS A 27 -1.47 5.86 3.39
CA HIS A 27 -0.24 6.46 2.91
C HIS A 27 -0.47 7.92 2.49
N ASN A 28 -1.08 8.68 3.40
CA ASN A 28 -1.61 10.01 3.14
C ASN A 28 -0.50 11.03 2.80
N HIS A 29 0.43 11.21 3.72
CA HIS A 29 1.45 12.25 3.60
C HIS A 29 2.46 11.99 2.48
N PRO A 30 2.99 10.79 2.27
CA PRO A 30 3.86 10.52 1.12
C PRO A 30 3.16 10.73 -0.21
N THR A 31 1.88 10.35 -0.34
CA THR A 31 1.10 10.56 -1.56
C THR A 31 0.82 12.04 -1.83
N GLU A 32 0.74 12.85 -0.79
CA GLU A 32 0.59 14.31 -0.92
C GLU A 32 1.86 14.98 -1.48
N ILE A 33 3.04 14.46 -1.12
CA ILE A 33 4.34 15.02 -1.50
C ILE A 33 4.79 14.50 -2.87
N GLU A 34 4.70 13.19 -3.07
CA GLU A 34 5.07 12.50 -4.30
C GLU A 34 3.92 11.53 -4.65
N PRO A 35 2.91 12.02 -5.40
CA PRO A 35 1.64 11.30 -5.55
C PRO A 35 1.76 9.95 -6.23
N PHE A 36 2.59 9.83 -7.26
CA PHE A 36 2.75 8.58 -8.01
C PHE A 36 3.37 7.48 -7.13
N GLY A 37 4.54 7.73 -6.59
CA GLY A 37 5.26 6.76 -5.75
C GLY A 37 4.57 6.53 -4.41
N GLY A 38 3.98 7.57 -3.83
CA GLY A 38 3.22 7.45 -2.58
C GLY A 38 2.02 6.52 -2.72
N ALA A 39 1.21 6.68 -3.76
CA ALA A 39 0.08 5.81 -4.03
C ALA A 39 0.51 4.38 -4.44
N ALA A 40 1.56 4.26 -5.24
CA ALA A 40 2.14 2.96 -5.60
C ALA A 40 2.65 2.21 -4.35
N THR A 41 3.31 2.90 -3.44
CA THR A 41 3.78 2.32 -2.17
C THR A 41 2.62 1.92 -1.27
N CYS A 42 1.54 2.71 -1.23
CA CYS A 42 0.32 2.37 -0.49
C CYS A 42 -0.23 1.01 -0.92
N LEU A 43 -0.44 0.82 -2.21
CA LEU A 43 -0.90 -0.46 -2.74
C LEU A 43 0.15 -1.56 -2.56
N GLY A 44 1.43 -1.23 -2.78
CA GLY A 44 2.54 -2.15 -2.63
C GLY A 44 2.62 -2.76 -1.23
N GLY A 45 2.50 -1.94 -0.19
CA GLY A 45 2.43 -2.41 1.19
C GLY A 45 1.23 -3.29 1.45
N CYS A 46 0.05 -2.91 0.93
CA CYS A 46 -1.15 -3.73 1.06
C CYS A 46 -1.00 -5.11 0.44
N ILE A 47 -0.43 -5.20 -0.76
CA ILE A 47 -0.27 -6.48 -1.48
C ILE A 47 0.86 -7.32 -0.89
N ARG A 48 2.00 -6.69 -0.61
CA ARG A 48 3.22 -7.40 -0.20
C ARG A 48 3.12 -8.06 1.17
N ASP A 49 2.41 -7.46 2.09
CA ASP A 49 2.27 -8.01 3.43
C ASP A 49 1.61 -9.40 3.43
N PRO A 50 0.43 -9.60 2.83
CA PRO A 50 -0.14 -10.94 2.74
C PRO A 50 0.65 -11.87 1.80
N LEU A 51 1.24 -11.38 0.72
CA LEU A 51 2.11 -12.19 -0.14
C LEU A 51 3.33 -12.72 0.60
N SER A 52 3.94 -11.93 1.49
CA SER A 52 5.07 -12.36 2.31
C SER A 52 4.69 -13.51 3.25
N GLY A 53 3.42 -13.57 3.64
CA GLY A 53 2.82 -14.68 4.38
C GLY A 53 2.35 -15.85 3.51
N ARG A 54 2.73 -15.89 2.23
CA ARG A 54 2.32 -16.94 1.27
C ARG A 54 0.81 -17.02 1.05
N SER A 55 0.10 -15.91 1.19
CA SER A 55 -1.33 -15.83 0.92
C SER A 55 -1.59 -15.48 -0.53
N TYR A 56 -2.69 -15.99 -1.08
CA TYR A 56 -3.20 -15.57 -2.38
C TYR A 56 -3.92 -14.24 -2.23
N VAL A 57 -3.46 -13.19 -2.93
CA VAL A 57 -4.11 -11.88 -2.96
C VAL A 57 -5.05 -11.84 -4.15
N TYR A 58 -6.34 -11.63 -3.90
CA TYR A 58 -7.37 -11.68 -4.94
C TYR A 58 -7.73 -10.33 -5.53
N GLN A 59 -7.86 -9.32 -4.66
CA GLN A 59 -8.41 -8.04 -5.07
C GLN A 59 -7.84 -6.90 -4.24
N ALA A 60 -7.48 -5.82 -4.92
CA ALA A 60 -7.17 -4.55 -4.31
C ALA A 60 -8.41 -3.65 -4.27
N MET A 61 -8.42 -2.75 -3.31
CA MET A 61 -9.43 -1.70 -3.13
C MET A 61 -8.72 -0.39 -2.81
N ARG A 62 -9.32 0.74 -3.20
CA ARG A 62 -8.78 2.07 -2.98
C ARG A 62 -9.85 3.02 -2.47
N VAL A 63 -9.55 3.74 -1.39
CA VAL A 63 -10.39 4.83 -0.89
C VAL A 63 -9.53 6.08 -0.75
N THR A 64 -9.95 7.18 -1.35
CA THR A 64 -9.20 8.43 -1.33
C THR A 64 -10.05 9.61 -0.90
N GLY A 65 -9.39 10.64 -0.36
CA GLY A 65 -9.96 11.96 -0.10
C GLY A 65 -9.05 13.04 -0.65
N ALA A 66 -9.60 13.91 -1.49
CA ALA A 66 -8.92 15.04 -2.09
C ALA A 66 -9.83 16.28 -2.06
N ALA A 67 -9.25 17.47 -2.22
CA ALA A 67 -10.04 18.63 -2.58
C ALA A 67 -10.38 18.59 -4.08
N ASP A 68 -11.21 19.52 -4.54
CA ASP A 68 -11.65 19.55 -5.94
C ASP A 68 -10.44 19.63 -6.89
N PRO A 69 -10.27 18.66 -7.80
CA PRO A 69 -9.19 18.67 -8.78
C PRO A 69 -9.28 19.82 -9.80
N HIS A 70 -10.41 20.51 -9.90
CA HIS A 70 -10.60 21.70 -10.72
C HIS A 70 -10.15 23.00 -10.04
N THR A 71 -9.75 22.94 -8.77
CA THR A 71 -9.23 24.11 -8.06
C THR A 71 -8.13 24.80 -8.86
N PRO A 72 -8.26 26.12 -9.13
CA PRO A 72 -7.25 26.89 -9.87
C PRO A 72 -5.86 26.82 -9.23
N LEU A 73 -4.82 26.89 -10.05
CA LEU A 73 -3.43 26.90 -9.57
C LEU A 73 -3.15 28.05 -8.57
N SER A 74 -3.82 29.19 -8.76
CA SER A 74 -3.71 30.36 -7.88
C SER A 74 -4.20 30.11 -6.45
N GLU A 75 -5.05 29.11 -6.26
CA GLU A 75 -5.60 28.73 -4.97
C GLU A 75 -4.82 27.58 -4.30
N THR A 76 -3.73 27.14 -4.95
CA THR A 76 -2.86 26.11 -4.37
C THR A 76 -2.20 26.63 -3.10
N LEU A 77 -2.32 25.89 -2.00
CA LEU A 77 -1.70 26.24 -0.74
C LEU A 77 -0.16 26.30 -0.87
N THR A 78 0.46 27.26 -0.21
CA THR A 78 1.93 27.40 -0.23
C THR A 78 2.62 26.11 0.22
N GLY A 79 3.58 25.66 -0.56
CA GLY A 79 4.32 24.40 -0.28
C GLY A 79 3.56 23.11 -0.56
N LYS A 80 2.40 23.19 -1.22
CA LYS A 80 1.61 22.02 -1.64
C LYS A 80 1.59 21.88 -3.16
N LEU A 81 1.31 20.66 -3.62
CA LEU A 81 1.05 20.39 -5.02
C LEU A 81 -0.42 20.76 -5.39
N PRO A 82 -0.67 21.16 -6.64
CA PRO A 82 -2.03 21.37 -7.12
C PRO A 82 -2.88 20.11 -7.00
N GLN A 83 -4.15 20.25 -6.61
CA GLN A 83 -5.05 19.12 -6.37
C GLN A 83 -5.19 18.22 -7.61
N LYS A 84 -5.29 18.82 -8.80
CA LYS A 84 -5.34 18.07 -10.07
C LYS A 84 -4.12 17.16 -10.25
N LYS A 85 -2.92 17.65 -9.94
CA LYS A 85 -1.70 16.84 -10.05
C LYS A 85 -1.71 15.69 -9.05
N ILE A 86 -2.07 15.96 -7.81
CA ILE A 86 -2.15 14.93 -6.77
C ILE A 86 -3.12 13.81 -7.17
N VAL A 87 -4.32 14.15 -7.59
CA VAL A 87 -5.35 13.18 -7.96
C VAL A 87 -4.91 12.31 -9.14
N LEU A 88 -4.43 12.95 -10.21
CA LEU A 88 -4.03 12.23 -11.43
C LEU A 88 -2.82 11.32 -11.21
N GLU A 89 -1.78 11.83 -10.58
CA GLU A 89 -0.54 11.06 -10.37
C GLU A 89 -0.74 9.93 -9.34
N ALA A 90 -1.55 10.17 -8.31
CA ALA A 90 -1.89 9.11 -7.34
C ALA A 90 -2.69 7.98 -8.00
N ALA A 91 -3.66 8.29 -8.86
CA ALA A 91 -4.40 7.29 -9.60
C ALA A 91 -3.49 6.46 -10.52
N LYS A 92 -2.57 7.12 -11.24
CA LYS A 92 -1.58 6.45 -12.09
C LYS A 92 -0.64 5.54 -11.28
N GLY A 93 -0.12 6.01 -10.15
CA GLY A 93 0.78 5.24 -9.30
C GLY A 93 0.13 3.99 -8.75
N TYR A 94 -1.10 4.12 -8.26
CA TYR A 94 -1.88 2.98 -7.77
C TYR A 94 -2.13 1.95 -8.87
N SER A 95 -2.63 2.39 -10.02
CA SER A 95 -2.88 1.55 -11.19
C SER A 95 -1.60 0.88 -11.70
N SER A 96 -0.49 1.62 -11.77
CA SER A 96 0.79 1.10 -12.23
C SER A 96 1.26 -0.10 -11.40
N TYR A 97 1.17 0.02 -10.08
CA TYR A 97 1.60 -1.07 -9.20
C TYR A 97 0.73 -2.33 -9.37
N GLY A 98 -0.59 -2.17 -9.37
CA GLY A 98 -1.52 -3.28 -9.55
C GLY A 98 -1.33 -3.98 -10.91
N ASN A 99 -1.16 -3.21 -11.98
CA ASN A 99 -0.96 -3.74 -13.32
C ASN A 99 0.34 -4.54 -13.47
N GLN A 100 1.42 -4.09 -12.81
CA GLN A 100 2.70 -4.82 -12.84
C GLN A 100 2.64 -6.18 -12.16
N ILE A 101 1.79 -6.31 -11.15
CA ILE A 101 1.58 -7.59 -10.42
C ILE A 101 0.46 -8.41 -11.05
N GLY A 102 -0.38 -7.81 -11.89
CA GLY A 102 -1.55 -8.46 -12.47
C GLY A 102 -2.73 -8.55 -11.51
N LEU A 103 -2.79 -7.66 -10.49
CA LEU A 103 -3.86 -7.61 -9.51
C LEU A 103 -4.83 -6.46 -9.81
N ALA A 104 -6.09 -6.80 -10.06
CA ALA A 104 -7.12 -5.80 -10.32
C ALA A 104 -7.49 -5.01 -9.05
N THR A 105 -7.70 -3.69 -9.23
CA THR A 105 -8.36 -2.86 -8.22
C THR A 105 -9.87 -2.89 -8.49
N GLY A 106 -10.59 -3.74 -7.79
CA GLY A 106 -12.00 -4.01 -8.05
C GLY A 106 -12.96 -2.98 -7.44
N GLU A 107 -12.50 -2.20 -6.49
CA GLU A 107 -13.30 -1.15 -5.85
C GLU A 107 -12.46 0.11 -5.70
N VAL A 108 -12.97 1.24 -6.24
CA VAL A 108 -12.36 2.56 -6.09
C VAL A 108 -13.43 3.55 -5.65
N LYS A 109 -13.19 4.20 -4.51
CA LYS A 109 -14.02 5.31 -3.99
C LYS A 109 -13.15 6.53 -3.81
N GLU A 110 -13.50 7.62 -4.47
CA GLU A 110 -12.87 8.91 -4.29
C GLU A 110 -13.87 9.92 -3.73
N TYR A 111 -13.51 10.57 -2.63
CA TYR A 111 -14.30 11.59 -1.96
C TYR A 111 -13.65 12.95 -2.13
N TYR A 112 -14.42 13.95 -2.53
CA TYR A 112 -13.94 15.32 -2.71
C TYR A 112 -14.56 16.23 -1.65
N HIS A 113 -13.69 16.88 -0.87
CA HIS A 113 -14.13 17.82 0.16
C HIS A 113 -13.03 18.85 0.42
N PRO A 114 -13.36 20.14 0.62
CA PRO A 114 -12.36 21.19 0.87
C PRO A 114 -11.40 20.90 2.03
N GLY A 115 -11.86 20.17 3.04
CA GLY A 115 -11.04 19.75 4.18
C GLY A 115 -9.83 18.88 3.80
N PHE A 116 -9.84 18.26 2.62
CA PHE A 116 -8.69 17.50 2.13
C PHE A 116 -7.65 18.35 1.37
N MET A 117 -7.88 19.66 1.21
CA MET A 117 -6.91 20.56 0.55
C MET A 117 -5.55 20.53 1.24
N ALA A 118 -5.55 20.58 2.57
CA ALA A 118 -4.32 20.59 3.38
C ALA A 118 -3.74 19.20 3.60
N LYS A 119 -4.57 18.17 3.54
CA LYS A 119 -4.17 16.79 3.84
C LYS A 119 -4.97 15.78 3.05
N ARG A 120 -4.32 15.15 2.09
CA ARG A 120 -4.90 14.05 1.31
C ARG A 120 -5.14 12.82 2.18
N MET A 121 -6.19 12.08 1.87
CA MET A 121 -6.41 10.72 2.34
C MET A 121 -6.11 9.73 1.21
N GLU A 122 -5.22 8.79 1.47
CA GLU A 122 -4.92 7.67 0.57
C GLU A 122 -4.97 6.38 1.37
N ILE A 123 -5.95 5.54 1.08
CA ILE A 123 -6.14 4.24 1.73
C ILE A 123 -6.11 3.16 0.68
N GLY A 124 -5.23 2.21 0.85
CA GLY A 124 -5.22 0.96 0.11
C GLY A 124 -5.75 -0.17 0.98
N ALA A 125 -6.39 -1.15 0.36
CA ALA A 125 -6.77 -2.37 1.01
C ALA A 125 -6.73 -3.55 0.04
N VAL A 126 -6.57 -4.75 0.57
CA VAL A 126 -6.61 -5.99 -0.20
C VAL A 126 -7.34 -7.08 0.56
N ILE A 127 -7.94 -7.98 -0.21
CA ILE A 127 -8.47 -9.25 0.28
C ILE A 127 -7.53 -10.35 -0.20
N ALA A 128 -7.15 -11.23 0.72
CA ALA A 128 -6.32 -12.38 0.44
C ALA A 128 -6.84 -13.61 1.19
N ALA A 129 -6.39 -14.79 0.79
CA ALA A 129 -6.70 -16.02 1.50
C ALA A 129 -5.50 -16.97 1.48
N ALA A 130 -5.45 -17.87 2.47
CA ALA A 130 -4.48 -18.94 2.53
C ALA A 130 -5.09 -20.16 3.20
N PRO A 131 -4.72 -21.38 2.81
CA PRO A 131 -5.05 -22.58 3.57
C PRO A 131 -4.57 -22.46 5.03
N GLU A 132 -5.39 -22.82 5.99
CA GLU A 132 -5.01 -22.74 7.41
C GLU A 132 -3.76 -23.57 7.71
N SER A 133 -3.62 -24.69 7.04
CA SER A 133 -2.45 -25.59 7.15
C SER A 133 -1.12 -24.94 6.76
N HIS A 134 -1.15 -23.85 5.97
CA HIS A 134 0.05 -23.11 5.56
C HIS A 134 0.50 -22.06 6.59
N VAL A 135 -0.27 -21.84 7.65
CA VAL A 135 0.05 -20.80 8.65
C VAL A 135 0.97 -21.37 9.72
N ILE A 136 2.21 -20.89 9.73
CA ILE A 136 3.22 -21.26 10.73
C ILE A 136 3.34 -20.13 11.73
N ARG A 137 3.12 -20.45 13.03
CA ARG A 137 3.19 -19.48 14.15
C ARG A 137 4.23 -19.92 15.19
N GLU A 138 5.37 -20.35 14.71
CA GLU A 138 6.48 -20.75 15.56
C GLU A 138 7.28 -19.54 16.02
N ARG A 139 7.93 -19.68 17.16
CA ARG A 139 8.87 -18.67 17.68
C ARG A 139 10.28 -19.20 17.54
N PRO A 140 11.25 -18.35 17.17
CA PRO A 140 12.66 -18.73 17.17
C PRO A 140 13.11 -19.24 18.54
N GLN A 141 13.94 -20.26 18.55
CA GLN A 141 14.46 -20.90 19.74
C GLN A 141 15.99 -20.80 19.81
N ALA A 142 16.53 -21.04 21.01
CA ALA A 142 17.97 -21.05 21.17
C ALA A 142 18.58 -22.19 20.34
N GLY A 143 19.50 -21.87 19.45
CA GLY A 143 20.12 -22.81 18.50
C GLY A 143 19.62 -22.68 17.05
N ASP A 144 18.56 -21.92 16.81
CA ASP A 144 18.12 -21.63 15.45
C ASP A 144 19.16 -20.79 14.69
N VAL A 145 19.30 -21.06 13.40
CA VAL A 145 20.21 -20.34 12.52
C VAL A 145 19.47 -19.28 11.76
N VAL A 146 19.89 -18.01 11.90
CA VAL A 146 19.38 -16.91 11.12
C VAL A 146 20.21 -16.75 9.86
N ILE A 147 19.56 -16.89 8.69
CA ILE A 147 20.20 -16.74 7.39
C ILE A 147 19.68 -15.48 6.71
N LEU A 148 20.57 -14.55 6.36
CA LEU A 148 20.26 -13.37 5.56
C LEU A 148 20.73 -13.63 4.12
N VAL A 149 19.77 -13.63 3.18
CA VAL A 149 20.03 -13.74 1.75
C VAL A 149 19.62 -12.45 1.07
N GLY A 150 20.57 -11.76 0.44
CA GLY A 150 20.29 -10.49 -0.24
C GLY A 150 21.54 -9.66 -0.51
N GLY A 151 21.34 -8.45 -1.01
CA GLY A 151 22.39 -7.47 -1.23
C GLY A 151 22.61 -6.55 -0.03
N ARG A 152 23.58 -5.65 -0.14
CA ARG A 152 23.79 -4.59 0.85
C ARG A 152 22.60 -3.64 0.85
N THR A 153 22.06 -3.37 2.04
CA THR A 153 21.04 -2.34 2.24
C THR A 153 21.69 -0.96 2.21
N GLY A 154 21.16 -0.06 1.39
CA GLY A 154 21.57 1.33 1.37
C GLY A 154 21.03 2.13 2.57
N ARG A 155 21.50 3.36 2.71
CA ARG A 155 21.02 4.29 3.76
C ARG A 155 19.52 4.53 3.73
N ASP A 156 18.91 4.48 2.55
CA ASP A 156 17.49 4.74 2.34
C ASP A 156 16.59 3.72 3.05
N GLY A 157 17.04 2.46 3.18
CA GLY A 157 16.33 1.45 3.94
C GLY A 157 16.35 1.64 5.46
N MET A 158 17.27 2.46 5.96
CA MET A 158 17.42 2.69 7.42
C MET A 158 16.48 3.76 7.96
N GLY A 159 15.96 4.65 7.12
CA GLY A 159 15.05 5.74 7.51
C GLY A 159 13.61 5.28 7.68
N GLY A 160 13.24 4.16 7.11
CA GLY A 160 11.90 3.61 7.15
C GLY A 160 10.82 4.64 6.82
N ALA A 161 9.66 4.49 7.43
CA ALA A 161 8.53 5.40 7.26
C ALA A 161 8.81 6.85 7.68
N THR A 162 9.75 7.09 8.59
CA THR A 162 10.13 8.44 9.01
C THR A 162 10.78 9.24 7.87
N GLY A 163 11.59 8.59 7.03
CA GLY A 163 12.19 9.21 5.86
C GLY A 163 11.15 9.55 4.79
N SER A 164 10.21 8.66 4.53
CA SER A 164 9.14 8.86 3.55
C SER A 164 8.12 9.94 3.95
N SER A 165 8.08 10.32 5.20
CA SER A 165 7.19 11.36 5.73
C SER A 165 7.77 12.78 5.68
N LYS A 166 9.01 12.94 5.23
CA LYS A 166 9.66 14.25 5.12
C LYS A 166 9.64 14.74 3.68
N ALA A 167 9.40 16.04 3.51
CA ALA A 167 9.58 16.67 2.20
C ALA A 167 11.03 16.53 1.76
N VAL A 168 11.25 15.91 0.62
CA VAL A 168 12.59 15.76 0.04
C VAL A 168 12.89 17.02 -0.76
N SER A 169 13.91 17.78 -0.35
CA SER A 169 14.39 18.91 -1.16
C SER A 169 15.16 18.39 -2.37
N TYR A 170 15.08 19.09 -3.51
CA TYR A 170 15.76 18.73 -4.76
C TYR A 170 17.28 18.50 -4.62
N THR A 171 17.89 19.03 -3.59
CA THR A 171 19.30 18.85 -3.28
C THR A 171 19.65 17.44 -2.79
N HIS A 172 18.69 16.69 -2.27
CA HIS A 172 18.91 15.31 -1.82
C HIS A 172 18.78 14.28 -2.96
N LEU A 173 18.11 14.62 -4.06
CA LEU A 173 17.93 13.73 -5.22
C LEU A 173 19.19 13.63 -6.10
N ARG A 174 20.20 14.47 -5.92
CA ARG A 174 21.45 14.46 -6.69
C ARG A 174 22.58 13.67 -6.06
N ALA A 175 22.34 13.02 -4.92
CA ALA A 175 23.40 12.30 -4.18
C ALA A 175 23.37 10.77 -4.37
N HIS A 176 22.62 10.27 -5.38
CA HIS A 176 22.54 8.83 -5.67
C HIS A 176 22.70 8.55 -7.15
#